data_dc866ee9fd9f5a23beffd5fe80a3669c
#
_entry.id   dc866ee9fd9f5a23beffd5fe80a3669c
#
_cell.length_a   1.000
_cell.length_b   1.000
_cell.length_c   1.000
_cell.angle_alpha   90.00
_cell.angle_beta   90.00
_cell.angle_gamma   90.00
#
_symmetry.space_group_name_H-M   'P 1'
#
loop_
_entity.id
_entity.type
_entity.pdbx_description
1 polymer ?
#
loop_
_entity_poly.entity_id
_entity_poly.type
_entity_poly.pdbx_seq_one_letter_code
_entity_poly.pdbx_strand_id
1 'polypeptide(L)'
;SSSAASDVYKRQTTHTTLKNTILFIYKVLPYFVALSYILLIIMCLRRKDSIVTPAISFSVDATGYVETSNIFVISKLILTPLTSFIVVSFFRKCIDAKRPYVKYNITPLVKKEKKGESMPSRHVFSITIIAMCWLYIYQPIGIVLLILTIILAAVRVIAGVHFIRDVIAGIAVGILCGFIGLWILSVSYTHLR
;
A
#
# COMPACT_ATOMS: atom_id res chain seq x y z
N SER A 1 -28.19 -13.47 -8.02
CA SER A 1 -26.90 -12.76 -8.02
C SER A 1 -25.75 -13.53 -7.35
N SER A 2 -26.02 -14.47 -6.41
CA SER A 2 -24.97 -15.32 -5.81
C SER A 2 -24.44 -16.37 -6.81
N SER A 3 -25.27 -16.84 -7.71
CA SER A 3 -24.92 -17.78 -8.79
C SER A 3 -23.88 -17.18 -9.74
N ALA A 4 -24.07 -15.95 -10.22
CA ALA A 4 -23.15 -15.30 -11.14
C ALA A 4 -21.75 -15.10 -10.52
N ALA A 5 -21.67 -14.74 -9.24
CA ALA A 5 -20.39 -14.62 -8.53
C ALA A 5 -19.68 -15.99 -8.42
N SER A 6 -20.44 -17.06 -8.10
CA SER A 6 -19.94 -18.44 -8.06
C SER A 6 -19.38 -18.90 -9.40
N ASP A 7 -20.08 -18.58 -10.51
CA ASP A 7 -19.67 -18.99 -11.86
C ASP A 7 -18.42 -18.26 -12.35
N VAL A 8 -18.26 -16.99 -12.01
CA VAL A 8 -17.02 -16.23 -12.28
C VAL A 8 -15.83 -16.87 -11.56
N TYR A 9 -15.97 -17.21 -10.30
CA TYR A 9 -14.90 -17.86 -9.53
C TYR A 9 -14.58 -19.28 -10.04
N LYS A 10 -15.58 -20.06 -10.47
CA LYS A 10 -15.38 -21.40 -11.07
C LYS A 10 -14.62 -21.32 -12.39
N ARG A 11 -14.95 -20.42 -13.29
CA ARG A 11 -14.24 -20.23 -14.57
C ARG A 11 -12.76 -19.88 -14.38
N GLN A 12 -12.44 -19.06 -13.35
CA GLN A 12 -11.06 -18.65 -13.05
C GLN A 12 -10.18 -19.80 -12.54
N THR A 13 -10.76 -20.86 -11.98
CA THR A 13 -10.00 -22.01 -11.44
C THR A 13 -9.69 -23.07 -12.50
N THR A 14 -10.26 -22.98 -13.69
CA THR A 14 -10.15 -24.03 -14.73
C THR A 14 -8.79 -24.03 -15.45
N HIS A 15 -8.08 -22.89 -15.47
CA HIS A 15 -6.73 -22.81 -16.08
C HIS A 15 -5.63 -22.91 -15.03
N THR A 16 -5.00 -24.07 -14.92
CA THR A 16 -3.94 -24.36 -13.95
C THR A 16 -2.78 -23.35 -14.02
N THR A 17 -2.38 -22.94 -15.21
CA THR A 17 -1.31 -21.94 -15.42
C THR A 17 -1.69 -20.58 -14.85
N LEU A 18 -2.91 -20.07 -15.14
CA LEU A 18 -3.39 -18.80 -14.63
C LEU A 18 -3.51 -18.81 -13.10
N LYS A 19 -4.00 -19.91 -12.53
CA LYS A 19 -4.07 -20.10 -11.08
C LYS A 19 -2.68 -20.02 -10.45
N ASN A 20 -1.68 -20.70 -11.01
CA ASN A 20 -0.31 -20.69 -10.48
C ASN A 20 0.31 -19.30 -10.57
N THR A 21 0.10 -18.56 -11.67
CA THR A 21 0.57 -17.18 -11.84
C THR A 21 -0.06 -16.26 -10.79
N ILE A 22 -1.39 -16.35 -10.57
CA ILE A 22 -2.10 -15.57 -9.56
C ILE A 22 -1.55 -15.87 -8.17
N LEU A 23 -1.34 -17.15 -7.83
CA LEU A 23 -0.80 -17.56 -6.53
C LEU A 23 0.65 -17.09 -6.34
N PHE A 24 1.45 -17.10 -7.40
CA PHE A 24 2.82 -16.60 -7.37
C PHE A 24 2.84 -15.09 -7.08
N ILE A 25 2.11 -14.28 -7.85
CA ILE A 25 2.00 -12.83 -7.61
C ILE A 25 1.45 -12.54 -6.22
N TYR A 26 0.42 -13.27 -5.80
CA TYR A 26 -0.20 -13.13 -4.48
C TYR A 26 0.82 -13.28 -3.34
N LYS A 27 1.74 -14.24 -3.46
CA LYS A 27 2.74 -14.55 -2.42
C LYS A 27 3.99 -13.68 -2.55
N VAL A 28 4.54 -13.55 -3.75
CA VAL A 28 5.87 -12.97 -3.98
C VAL A 28 5.85 -11.44 -3.96
N LEU A 29 4.84 -10.82 -4.58
CA LEU A 29 4.81 -9.37 -4.74
C LEU A 29 4.88 -8.59 -3.40
N PRO A 30 4.19 -8.98 -2.32
CA PRO A 30 4.32 -8.29 -1.04
C PRO A 30 5.74 -8.34 -0.45
N TYR A 31 6.45 -9.46 -0.62
CA TYR A 31 7.84 -9.59 -0.15
C TYR A 31 8.79 -8.74 -0.98
N PHE A 32 8.60 -8.71 -2.30
CA PHE A 32 9.38 -7.85 -3.20
C PHE A 32 9.25 -6.37 -2.80
N VAL A 33 8.03 -5.91 -2.52
CA VAL A 33 7.80 -4.51 -2.11
C VAL A 33 8.36 -4.25 -0.72
N ALA A 34 8.26 -5.19 0.22
CA ALA A 34 8.87 -5.05 1.54
C ALA A 34 10.40 -4.93 1.44
N LEU A 35 11.04 -5.75 0.58
CA LEU A 35 12.47 -5.67 0.32
C LEU A 35 12.85 -4.33 -0.30
N SER A 36 12.07 -3.82 -1.26
CA SER A 36 12.30 -2.50 -1.86
C SER A 36 12.25 -1.37 -0.82
N TYR A 37 11.37 -1.48 0.18
CA TYR A 37 11.29 -0.50 1.27
C TYR A 37 12.53 -0.55 2.18
N ILE A 38 13.03 -1.74 2.51
CA ILE A 38 14.28 -1.89 3.25
C ILE A 38 15.44 -1.26 2.47
N LEU A 39 15.50 -1.50 1.15
CA LEU A 39 16.49 -0.89 0.27
C LEU A 39 16.40 0.64 0.28
N LEU A 40 15.18 1.20 0.24
CA LEU A 40 14.97 2.65 0.35
C LEU A 40 15.58 3.22 1.63
N ILE A 41 15.30 2.61 2.78
CA ILE A 41 15.82 3.05 4.07
C ILE A 41 17.36 2.98 4.09
N ILE A 42 17.94 1.85 3.63
CA ILE A 42 19.40 1.69 3.54
C ILE A 42 20.01 2.75 2.63
N MET A 43 19.40 3.03 1.49
CA MET A 43 19.85 4.05 0.54
C MET A 43 19.85 5.45 1.18
N CYS A 44 18.80 5.80 1.93
CA CYS A 44 18.74 7.07 2.66
C CYS A 44 19.76 7.14 3.80
N LEU A 45 20.00 6.05 4.53
CA LEU A 45 21.00 5.99 5.61
C LEU A 45 22.43 6.13 5.09
N ARG A 46 22.72 5.66 3.89
CA ARG A 46 24.08 5.72 3.29
C ARG A 46 24.39 7.07 2.63
N ARG A 47 23.39 7.89 2.35
CA ARG A 47 23.60 9.23 1.83
C ARG A 47 24.23 10.11 2.92
N LYS A 48 25.35 10.79 2.58
CA LYS A 48 26.02 11.76 3.47
C LYS A 48 25.47 13.17 3.28
N ASP A 49 24.94 13.45 2.10
CA ASP A 49 24.40 14.77 1.74
C ASP A 49 22.92 14.86 2.07
N SER A 50 22.43 16.10 2.24
CA SER A 50 21.00 16.38 2.40
C SER A 50 20.18 15.79 1.26
N ILE A 51 18.97 15.33 1.57
CA ILE A 51 18.06 14.77 0.57
C ILE A 51 17.16 15.89 0.07
N VAL A 52 17.17 16.08 -1.25
CA VAL A 52 16.24 16.98 -1.92
C VAL A 52 14.89 16.30 -2.02
N THR A 53 13.88 16.85 -1.38
CA THR A 53 12.51 16.30 -1.34
C THR A 53 11.52 17.29 -1.93
N PRO A 54 10.45 16.80 -2.60
CA PRO A 54 9.40 17.67 -3.09
C PRO A 54 8.68 18.33 -1.90
N ALA A 55 8.56 19.66 -1.93
CA ALA A 55 7.86 20.44 -0.93
C ALA A 55 6.53 20.94 -1.50
N ILE A 56 5.47 20.79 -0.71
CA ILE A 56 4.24 21.56 -0.89
C ILE A 56 4.35 22.72 0.08
N SER A 57 5.02 23.80 -0.32
CA SER A 57 5.07 25.03 0.49
C SER A 57 4.38 26.18 -0.22
N PHE A 58 3.68 27.00 0.54
CA PHE A 58 3.00 28.21 0.07
C PHE A 58 4.01 29.35 -0.28
N SER A 59 5.28 29.17 0.06
CA SER A 59 6.40 30.03 -0.30
C SER A 59 7.44 29.22 -1.07
N VAL A 60 7.15 28.96 -2.34
CA VAL A 60 7.99 28.14 -3.21
C VAL A 60 9.04 29.03 -3.87
N ASP A 61 10.32 28.74 -3.63
CA ASP A 61 11.35 29.02 -4.60
C ASP A 61 11.01 28.26 -5.90
N ALA A 62 11.37 28.82 -7.05
CA ALA A 62 10.91 28.37 -8.37
C ALA A 62 11.14 26.88 -8.72
N THR A 63 11.77 26.11 -7.85
CA THR A 63 12.10 24.68 -8.05
C THR A 63 11.15 23.68 -7.39
N GLY A 64 10.35 24.10 -6.39
CA GLY A 64 9.43 23.18 -5.68
C GLY A 64 10.10 22.10 -4.83
N TYR A 65 11.41 22.23 -4.55
CA TYR A 65 12.18 21.27 -3.75
C TYR A 65 12.85 21.96 -2.56
N VAL A 66 12.93 21.25 -1.43
CA VAL A 66 13.60 21.70 -0.21
C VAL A 66 14.69 20.71 0.18
N GLU A 67 15.86 21.24 0.52
CA GLU A 67 16.94 20.48 1.11
C GLU A 67 16.61 20.15 2.57
N THR A 68 16.51 18.85 2.89
CA THR A 68 16.08 18.38 4.20
C THR A 68 17.13 17.45 4.80
N SER A 69 17.38 17.55 6.11
CA SER A 69 18.34 16.67 6.76
C SER A 69 17.94 15.20 6.64
N ASN A 70 18.90 14.32 6.41
CA ASN A 70 18.68 12.89 6.23
C ASN A 70 17.91 12.24 7.39
N ILE A 71 18.21 12.66 8.65
CA ILE A 71 17.54 12.13 9.85
C ILE A 71 16.04 12.44 9.81
N PHE A 72 15.67 13.65 9.42
CA PHE A 72 14.27 14.05 9.35
C PHE A 72 13.50 13.29 8.27
N VAL A 73 14.12 13.11 7.08
CA VAL A 73 13.54 12.32 6.00
C VAL A 73 13.36 10.86 6.43
N ILE A 74 14.37 10.24 7.03
CA ILE A 74 14.31 8.86 7.52
C ILE A 74 13.23 8.69 8.58
N SER A 75 13.13 9.65 9.52
CA SER A 75 12.07 9.64 10.53
C SER A 75 10.68 9.62 9.90
N LYS A 76 10.43 10.43 8.89
CA LYS A 76 9.16 10.42 8.14
C LYS A 76 8.91 9.10 7.42
N LEU A 77 9.92 8.60 6.72
CA LEU A 77 9.81 7.34 5.99
C LEU A 77 9.49 6.15 6.93
N ILE A 78 9.90 6.20 8.19
CA ILE A 78 9.61 5.15 9.19
C ILE A 78 8.30 5.43 9.91
N LEU A 79 8.11 6.63 10.46
CA LEU A 79 6.97 6.95 11.30
C LEU A 79 5.65 6.97 10.51
N THR A 80 5.64 7.50 9.29
CA THR A 80 4.43 7.57 8.48
C THR A 80 3.83 6.19 8.17
N PRO A 81 4.57 5.20 7.63
CA PRO A 81 4.03 3.86 7.43
C PRO A 81 3.68 3.15 8.75
N LEU A 82 4.49 3.30 9.79
CA LEU A 82 4.28 2.65 11.08
C LEU A 82 2.98 3.11 11.74
N THR A 83 2.82 4.42 11.93
CA THR A 83 1.62 5.01 12.56
C THR A 83 0.36 4.70 11.75
N SER A 84 0.44 4.88 10.43
CA SER A 84 -0.67 4.60 9.53
C SER A 84 -1.07 3.11 9.57
N PHE A 85 -0.11 2.20 9.64
CA PHE A 85 -0.39 0.76 9.75
C PHE A 85 -1.09 0.40 11.07
N ILE A 86 -0.69 1.01 12.18
CA ILE A 86 -1.35 0.83 13.50
C ILE A 86 -2.79 1.33 13.42
N VAL A 87 -3.00 2.55 12.92
CA VAL A 87 -4.31 3.17 12.78
C VAL A 87 -5.23 2.33 11.89
N VAL A 88 -4.77 1.94 10.71
CA VAL A 88 -5.54 1.08 9.79
C VAL A 88 -5.84 -0.27 10.42
N SER A 89 -4.90 -0.86 11.15
CA SER A 89 -5.12 -2.15 11.82
C SER A 89 -6.18 -2.05 12.92
N PHE A 90 -6.24 -0.92 13.64
CA PHE A 90 -7.28 -0.64 14.62
C PHE A 90 -8.66 -0.48 13.94
N PHE A 91 -8.76 0.37 12.91
CA PHE A 91 -10.01 0.56 12.15
C PHE A 91 -10.54 -0.76 11.56
N ARG A 92 -9.67 -1.63 11.06
CA ARG A 92 -10.08 -2.94 10.55
C ARG A 92 -10.77 -3.80 11.61
N LYS A 93 -10.29 -3.76 12.85
CA LYS A 93 -10.92 -4.47 13.97
C LYS A 93 -12.28 -3.88 14.30
N CYS A 94 -12.39 -2.54 14.30
CA CYS A 94 -13.65 -1.86 14.58
C CYS A 94 -14.72 -2.12 13.50
N ILE A 95 -14.34 -2.13 12.22
CA ILE A 95 -15.27 -2.35 11.10
C ILE A 95 -15.67 -3.83 11.00
N ASP A 96 -14.76 -4.74 11.31
CA ASP A 96 -14.91 -6.22 11.24
C ASP A 96 -15.70 -6.74 10.03
N ALA A 97 -15.45 -6.19 8.85
CA ALA A 97 -16.17 -6.54 7.63
C ALA A 97 -15.93 -8.01 7.25
N LYS A 98 -17.01 -8.72 6.93
CA LYS A 98 -16.95 -10.12 6.47
C LYS A 98 -16.25 -10.21 5.11
N ARG A 99 -15.48 -11.28 4.90
CA ARG A 99 -14.76 -11.56 3.64
C ARG A 99 -15.67 -12.22 2.59
N PRO A 100 -15.33 -12.13 1.28
CA PRO A 100 -16.14 -12.73 0.21
C PRO A 100 -16.43 -14.21 0.42
N TYR A 101 -15.43 -15.01 0.78
CA TYR A 101 -15.60 -16.45 0.97
C TYR A 101 -16.48 -16.82 2.18
N VAL A 102 -16.59 -15.95 3.18
CA VAL A 102 -17.50 -16.12 4.32
C VAL A 102 -18.91 -15.69 3.95
N LYS A 103 -19.04 -14.56 3.21
CA LYS A 103 -20.36 -14.01 2.85
C LYS A 103 -21.09 -14.86 1.82
N TYR A 104 -20.37 -15.42 0.85
CA TYR A 104 -20.94 -16.18 -0.26
C TYR A 104 -20.68 -17.68 -0.20
N ASN A 105 -20.07 -18.17 0.88
CA ASN A 105 -19.69 -19.58 1.09
C ASN A 105 -18.92 -20.17 -0.12
N ILE A 106 -17.96 -19.42 -0.66
CA ILE A 106 -17.13 -19.81 -1.80
C ILE A 106 -15.76 -20.27 -1.32
N THR A 107 -15.13 -21.18 -2.07
CA THR A 107 -13.77 -21.63 -1.77
C THR A 107 -12.77 -20.65 -2.38
N PRO A 108 -11.99 -19.89 -1.56
CA PRO A 108 -11.00 -18.97 -2.08
C PRO A 108 -9.79 -19.71 -2.67
N LEU A 109 -9.07 -19.10 -3.63
CA LEU A 109 -7.85 -19.70 -4.20
C LEU A 109 -6.76 -19.92 -3.16
N VAL A 110 -6.73 -19.10 -2.11
CA VAL A 110 -5.79 -19.19 -0.98
C VAL A 110 -6.56 -19.51 0.28
N LYS A 111 -6.28 -20.65 0.90
CA LYS A 111 -6.89 -21.02 2.18
C LYS A 111 -6.64 -19.93 3.23
N LYS A 112 -7.70 -19.39 3.80
CA LYS A 112 -7.70 -18.39 4.85
C LYS A 112 -8.75 -18.76 5.89
N GLU A 113 -8.35 -18.74 7.16
CA GLU A 113 -9.22 -19.05 8.30
C GLU A 113 -9.91 -17.81 8.87
N LYS A 114 -9.35 -16.62 8.60
CA LYS A 114 -9.84 -15.37 9.18
C LYS A 114 -11.17 -14.94 8.56
N LYS A 115 -12.24 -14.96 9.33
CA LYS A 115 -13.61 -14.72 8.86
C LYS A 115 -13.96 -13.25 8.66
N GLY A 116 -13.42 -12.36 9.48
CA GLY A 116 -13.66 -10.91 9.52
C GLY A 116 -12.48 -10.05 9.04
N GLU A 117 -12.53 -8.76 9.39
CA GLU A 117 -11.52 -7.75 9.10
C GLU A 117 -11.12 -7.69 7.61
N SER A 118 -12.10 -7.66 6.71
CA SER A 118 -11.82 -7.58 5.27
C SER A 118 -11.40 -6.18 4.83
N MET A 119 -12.03 -5.14 5.37
CA MET A 119 -11.91 -3.75 4.92
C MET A 119 -11.14 -2.88 5.93
N PRO A 120 -10.25 -1.98 5.46
CA PRO A 120 -9.59 -1.96 4.17
C PRO A 120 -8.57 -3.11 3.99
N SER A 121 -8.17 -3.41 2.73
CA SER A 121 -7.18 -4.46 2.46
C SER A 121 -5.80 -4.07 2.96
N ARG A 122 -5.31 -4.74 4.02
CA ARG A 122 -4.04 -4.41 4.67
C ARG A 122 -2.81 -4.54 3.76
N HIS A 123 -2.78 -5.55 2.89
CA HIS A 123 -1.64 -5.73 1.97
C HIS A 123 -1.63 -4.67 0.88
N VAL A 124 -2.80 -4.32 0.33
CA VAL A 124 -2.91 -3.25 -0.67
C VAL A 124 -2.52 -1.92 -0.04
N PHE A 125 -3.05 -1.61 1.15
CA PHE A 125 -2.64 -0.45 1.94
C PHE A 125 -1.12 -0.38 2.16
N SER A 126 -0.50 -1.49 2.61
CA SER A 126 0.95 -1.51 2.91
C SER A 126 1.80 -1.25 1.67
N ILE A 127 1.42 -1.81 0.51
CA ILE A 127 2.15 -1.55 -0.74
C ILE A 127 1.93 -0.11 -1.19
N THR A 128 0.71 0.42 -1.07
CA THR A 128 0.42 1.81 -1.42
C THR A 128 1.26 2.79 -0.59
N ILE A 129 1.33 2.62 0.73
CA ILE A 129 2.10 3.53 1.59
C ILE A 129 3.61 3.45 1.31
N ILE A 130 4.14 2.26 0.97
CA ILE A 130 5.53 2.09 0.54
C ILE A 130 5.76 2.77 -0.81
N ALA A 131 4.83 2.65 -1.74
CA ALA A 131 4.90 3.37 -3.02
C ALA A 131 4.92 4.88 -2.82
N MET A 132 4.15 5.42 -1.87
CA MET A 132 4.18 6.84 -1.49
C MET A 132 5.53 7.25 -0.91
N CYS A 133 6.18 6.40 -0.10
CA CYS A 133 7.56 6.65 0.37
C CYS A 133 8.55 6.74 -0.78
N TRP A 134 8.45 5.86 -1.77
CA TRP A 134 9.27 5.91 -2.96
C TRP A 134 8.96 7.13 -3.84
N LEU A 135 7.69 7.51 -4.02
CA LEU A 135 7.30 8.73 -4.73
C LEU A 135 7.92 9.98 -4.09
N TYR A 136 8.04 9.98 -2.77
CA TYR A 136 8.63 11.09 -2.02
C TYR A 136 10.14 11.24 -2.26
N ILE A 137 10.86 10.13 -2.46
CA ILE A 137 12.33 10.12 -2.64
C ILE A 137 12.73 9.99 -4.12
N TYR A 138 12.07 9.10 -4.87
CA TYR A 138 12.39 8.82 -6.26
C TYR A 138 11.14 8.41 -7.05
N GLN A 139 10.56 9.37 -7.73
CA GLN A 139 9.26 9.24 -8.41
C GLN A 139 9.14 8.03 -9.35
N PRO A 140 10.11 7.71 -10.23
CA PRO A 140 9.94 6.59 -11.17
C PRO A 140 9.67 5.26 -10.48
N ILE A 141 10.39 4.95 -9.41
CA ILE A 141 10.16 3.71 -8.64
C ILE A 141 8.79 3.76 -7.95
N GLY A 142 8.42 4.91 -7.38
CA GLY A 142 7.11 5.09 -6.75
C GLY A 142 5.96 4.83 -7.71
N ILE A 143 6.04 5.32 -8.96
CA ILE A 143 5.04 5.08 -10.01
C ILE A 143 4.95 3.58 -10.34
N VAL A 144 6.09 2.92 -10.52
CA VAL A 144 6.11 1.46 -10.78
C VAL A 144 5.43 0.70 -9.63
N LEU A 145 5.72 1.05 -8.38
CA LEU A 145 5.10 0.41 -7.22
C LEU A 145 3.60 0.70 -7.12
N LEU A 146 3.10 1.87 -7.54
CA LEU A 146 1.66 2.14 -7.64
C LEU A 146 1.00 1.24 -8.69
N ILE A 147 1.63 1.01 -9.83
CA ILE A 147 1.13 0.07 -10.84
C ILE A 147 1.09 -1.35 -10.27
N LEU A 148 2.15 -1.79 -9.57
CA LEU A 148 2.18 -3.08 -8.89
C LEU A 148 1.10 -3.19 -7.79
N THR A 149 0.75 -2.09 -7.14
CA THR A 149 -0.37 -2.04 -6.17
C THR A 149 -1.70 -2.38 -6.85
N ILE A 150 -1.96 -1.84 -8.04
CA ILE A 150 -3.18 -2.13 -8.81
C ILE A 150 -3.21 -3.62 -9.20
N ILE A 151 -2.09 -4.16 -9.66
CA ILE A 151 -1.97 -5.59 -9.99
C ILE A 151 -2.26 -6.45 -8.76
N LEU A 152 -1.67 -6.13 -7.61
CA LEU A 152 -1.95 -6.87 -6.38
C LEU A 152 -3.41 -6.74 -5.95
N ALA A 153 -4.00 -5.56 -6.06
CA ALA A 153 -5.41 -5.33 -5.75
C ALA A 153 -6.31 -6.24 -6.59
N ALA A 154 -6.08 -6.31 -7.91
CA ALA A 154 -6.79 -7.23 -8.80
C ALA A 154 -6.60 -8.69 -8.39
N VAL A 155 -5.37 -9.11 -8.14
CA VAL A 155 -5.04 -10.48 -7.69
C VAL A 155 -5.75 -10.83 -6.36
N ARG A 156 -5.87 -9.90 -5.42
CA ARG A 156 -6.57 -10.11 -4.15
C ARG A 156 -8.07 -10.29 -4.32
N VAL A 157 -8.67 -9.59 -5.27
CA VAL A 157 -10.10 -9.75 -5.61
C VAL A 157 -10.31 -11.08 -6.34
N ILE A 158 -9.50 -11.38 -7.35
CA ILE A 158 -9.57 -12.63 -8.12
C ILE A 158 -9.37 -13.85 -7.21
N ALA A 159 -8.47 -13.78 -6.24
CA ALA A 159 -8.25 -14.84 -5.26
C ALA A 159 -9.44 -15.05 -4.29
N GLY A 160 -10.49 -14.21 -4.34
CA GLY A 160 -11.69 -14.32 -3.50
C GLY A 160 -11.47 -13.92 -2.04
N VAL A 161 -10.38 -13.21 -1.74
CA VAL A 161 -9.99 -12.86 -0.36
C VAL A 161 -10.51 -11.48 0.07
N HIS A 162 -10.70 -10.56 -0.88
CA HIS A 162 -11.19 -9.21 -0.66
C HIS A 162 -12.24 -8.81 -1.69
N PHE A 163 -13.16 -7.94 -1.30
CA PHE A 163 -14.06 -7.25 -2.24
C PHE A 163 -13.32 -6.10 -2.94
N ILE A 164 -13.83 -5.67 -4.09
CA ILE A 164 -13.31 -4.50 -4.83
C ILE A 164 -13.26 -3.26 -3.91
N ARG A 165 -14.31 -3.02 -3.12
CA ARG A 165 -14.36 -1.90 -2.16
C ARG A 165 -13.24 -1.95 -1.12
N ASP A 166 -12.81 -3.15 -0.67
CA ASP A 166 -11.79 -3.32 0.36
C ASP A 166 -10.41 -2.92 -0.17
N VAL A 167 -10.14 -3.22 -1.45
CA VAL A 167 -8.87 -2.87 -2.10
C VAL A 167 -8.83 -1.39 -2.49
N ILE A 168 -9.95 -0.84 -2.98
CA ILE A 168 -10.06 0.61 -3.27
C ILE A 168 -9.86 1.41 -1.99
N ALA A 169 -10.51 1.04 -0.89
CA ALA A 169 -10.31 1.67 0.40
C ALA A 169 -8.86 1.55 0.88
N GLY A 170 -8.20 0.40 0.64
CA GLY A 170 -6.78 0.21 0.95
C GLY A 170 -5.87 1.17 0.19
N ILE A 171 -6.11 1.37 -1.11
CA ILE A 171 -5.38 2.34 -1.95
C ILE A 171 -5.64 3.77 -1.46
N ALA A 172 -6.91 4.15 -1.32
CA ALA A 172 -7.30 5.52 -0.94
C ALA A 172 -6.70 5.93 0.41
N VAL A 173 -6.83 5.06 1.42
CA VAL A 173 -6.26 5.32 2.76
C VAL A 173 -4.73 5.35 2.70
N GLY A 174 -4.10 4.47 1.91
CA GLY A 174 -2.63 4.46 1.74
C GLY A 174 -2.11 5.76 1.11
N ILE A 175 -2.78 6.27 0.07
CA ILE A 175 -2.44 7.54 -0.57
C ILE A 175 -2.66 8.70 0.42
N LEU A 176 -3.80 8.74 1.09
CA LEU A 176 -4.13 9.81 2.05
C LEU A 176 -3.13 9.88 3.20
N CYS A 177 -2.85 8.74 3.85
CA CYS A 177 -1.88 8.68 4.94
C CYS A 177 -0.47 9.05 4.47
N GLY A 178 -0.05 8.55 3.29
CA GLY A 178 1.24 8.88 2.70
C GLY A 178 1.35 10.37 2.40
N PHE A 179 0.33 10.96 1.78
CA PHE A 179 0.31 12.38 1.46
C PHE A 179 0.37 13.24 2.73
N ILE A 180 -0.46 12.97 3.72
CA ILE A 180 -0.45 13.71 4.99
C ILE A 180 0.91 13.56 5.70
N GLY A 181 1.41 12.33 5.86
CA GLY A 181 2.62 12.07 6.65
C GLY A 181 3.91 12.56 5.97
N LEU A 182 4.01 12.45 4.66
CA LEU A 182 5.24 12.76 3.94
C LEU A 182 5.29 14.22 3.47
N TRP A 183 4.17 14.81 3.02
CA TRP A 183 4.14 16.16 2.45
C TRP A 183 3.57 17.20 3.42
N ILE A 184 2.38 16.97 4.02
CA ILE A 184 1.73 18.00 4.85
C ILE A 184 2.48 18.21 6.16
N LEU A 185 2.85 17.14 6.89
CA LEU A 185 3.59 17.27 8.14
C LEU A 185 5.02 17.82 7.96
N SER A 186 5.47 18.00 6.71
CA SER A 186 6.73 18.69 6.41
C SER A 186 6.65 20.20 6.60
N VAL A 187 5.50 20.79 6.34
CA VAL A 187 5.30 22.25 6.33
C VAL A 187 5.38 22.84 7.73
N SER A 188 4.95 22.09 8.76
CA SER A 188 4.85 22.60 10.12
C SER A 188 6.20 22.87 10.80
N TYR A 189 7.29 22.24 10.37
CA TYR A 189 8.60 22.41 11.03
C TYR A 189 9.49 23.50 10.42
N THR A 190 9.19 23.97 9.21
CA THR A 190 9.96 25.07 8.58
C THR A 190 9.56 26.45 9.09
N HIS A 191 8.43 26.59 9.76
CA HIS A 191 7.94 27.86 10.34
C HIS A 191 8.36 28.11 11.79
N LEU A 192 9.09 27.20 12.44
CA LEU A 192 9.51 27.31 13.85
C LEU A 192 11.03 27.67 14.00
N ARG A 193 11.65 28.21 12.96
CA ARG A 193 13.00 28.80 13.02
C ARG A 193 12.96 30.27 12.69
#